data_b4fcfe3b351389745ea977dff46d8d80
#
_entry.id   b4fcfe3b351389745ea977dff46d8d80
#
_cell.length_a   1.000
_cell.length_b   1.000
_cell.length_c   1.000
_cell.angle_alpha   90.00
_cell.angle_beta   90.00
_cell.angle_gamma   90.00
#
_symmetry.space_group_name_H-M   'P 1'
#
loop_
_entity.id
_entity.type
_entity.pdbx_description
1 polymer ?
#
loop_
_entity_poly.entity_id
_entity_poly.type
_entity_poly.pdbx_seq_one_letter_code
_entity_poly.pdbx_strand_id
1 'polypeptide(L)'
;IKAHYVEDSRVDRLELRHVSTLNGLLVEGYTTIPEAFDSLQKVLSDGGFVVQKNNFRLLPDAELLEGKTTGIINVSVANLRSKPGHSQELATQAVLGTPIQVLDFQDGWYLVRTPDRYLAWLEPGAFVGMKPKESKAWFGDNLRMYVGPAGVMKSDGEEIITDLVSGNLVEYTDDEREADKMVRVRLPDGSLGLVEGKYLVLPVMYGKTLQAEALLGMAYANTGRPYLWGGTSPKAMDCSGFTKTAFYESGYVIPRDASQQVQ
;
A
#
# COMPACT_ATOMS: atom_id res chain seq x y z
N ILE A 1 -17.31 3.60 22.49
CA ILE A 1 -15.88 3.83 22.15
C ILE A 1 -15.72 3.86 20.62
N LYS A 2 -16.06 2.79 19.89
CA LYS A 2 -15.84 2.72 18.43
C LYS A 2 -16.42 3.90 17.66
N ALA A 3 -17.70 4.23 17.87
CA ALA A 3 -18.39 5.32 17.19
C ALA A 3 -17.82 6.73 17.51
N HIS A 4 -17.00 6.86 18.54
CA HIS A 4 -16.37 8.12 18.93
C HIS A 4 -15.01 8.32 18.26
N TYR A 5 -14.27 7.22 17.99
CA TYR A 5 -12.90 7.29 17.50
C TYR A 5 -12.76 6.94 16.01
N VAL A 6 -13.66 6.13 15.46
CA VAL A 6 -13.58 5.68 14.06
C VAL A 6 -14.64 6.41 13.24
N GLU A 7 -14.23 7.46 12.57
CA GLU A 7 -15.10 8.20 11.62
C GLU A 7 -15.20 7.47 10.29
N ASP A 8 -14.10 6.92 9.80
CA ASP A 8 -14.04 6.13 8.56
C ASP A 8 -13.25 4.83 8.79
N SER A 9 -13.95 3.71 8.76
CA SER A 9 -13.37 2.38 8.97
C SER A 9 -12.42 1.91 7.86
N ARG A 10 -12.36 2.65 6.75
CA ARG A 10 -11.43 2.39 5.64
C ARG A 10 -10.03 2.90 5.92
N VAL A 11 -9.88 3.89 6.81
CA VAL A 11 -8.60 4.52 7.15
C VAL A 11 -8.16 4.27 8.58
N ASP A 12 -9.12 4.06 9.49
CA ASP A 12 -8.84 3.76 10.90
C ASP A 12 -9.68 2.57 11.39
N ARG A 13 -9.08 1.74 12.26
CA ARG A 13 -9.76 0.56 12.81
C ARG A 13 -9.71 0.54 14.32
N LEU A 14 -10.81 0.09 14.90
CA LEU A 14 -10.91 -0.32 16.28
C LEU A 14 -11.80 -1.56 16.34
N GLU A 15 -11.19 -2.69 16.69
CA GLU A 15 -11.88 -3.95 16.95
C GLU A 15 -11.67 -4.32 18.42
N LEU A 16 -12.75 -4.39 19.17
CA LEU A 16 -12.74 -4.68 20.60
C LEU A 16 -13.73 -5.78 20.89
N ARG A 17 -13.25 -6.84 21.50
CA ARG A 17 -14.06 -7.91 22.09
C ARG A 17 -13.77 -8.01 23.56
N HIS A 18 -14.79 -8.30 24.36
CA HIS A 18 -14.62 -8.56 25.77
C HIS A 18 -15.55 -9.69 26.22
N VAL A 19 -15.07 -10.46 27.17
CA VAL A 19 -15.84 -11.54 27.82
C VAL A 19 -15.70 -11.39 29.31
N SER A 20 -16.85 -11.29 30.03
CA SER A 20 -16.89 -11.32 31.47
C SER A 20 -16.91 -12.76 31.94
N THR A 21 -16.01 -13.14 32.83
CA THR A 21 -15.91 -14.47 33.46
C THR A 21 -16.08 -14.35 34.97
N LEU A 22 -16.18 -15.46 35.65
CA LEU A 22 -16.22 -15.50 37.15
C LEU A 22 -14.94 -14.88 37.77
N ASN A 23 -13.81 -14.93 37.03
CA ASN A 23 -12.50 -14.49 37.52
C ASN A 23 -12.10 -13.10 37.02
N GLY A 24 -12.95 -12.43 36.23
CA GLY A 24 -12.68 -11.09 35.70
C GLY A 24 -12.94 -10.94 34.21
N LEU A 25 -12.43 -9.85 33.64
CA LEU A 25 -12.64 -9.46 32.28
C LEU A 25 -11.49 -9.94 31.36
N LEU A 26 -11.83 -10.57 30.26
CA LEU A 26 -10.92 -10.83 29.15
C LEU A 26 -11.16 -9.76 28.10
N VAL A 27 -10.09 -9.08 27.65
CA VAL A 27 -10.15 -8.02 26.62
C VAL A 27 -9.25 -8.42 25.47
N GLU A 28 -9.77 -8.37 24.25
CA GLU A 28 -9.05 -8.73 23.02
C GLU A 28 -9.37 -7.75 21.92
N GLY A 29 -8.43 -7.61 20.99
CA GLY A 29 -8.61 -6.80 19.79
C GLY A 29 -7.44 -5.88 19.47
N TYR A 30 -7.72 -4.88 18.67
CA TYR A 30 -6.69 -3.93 18.25
C TYR A 30 -7.29 -2.59 17.81
N THR A 31 -6.44 -1.58 17.78
CA THR A 31 -6.76 -0.28 17.18
C THR A 31 -5.57 0.30 16.43
N THR A 32 -5.86 1.08 15.39
CA THR A 32 -4.86 1.92 14.70
C THR A 32 -4.76 3.33 15.28
N ILE A 33 -5.55 3.63 16.32
CA ILE A 33 -5.74 4.97 16.90
C ILE A 33 -5.14 4.99 18.31
N PRO A 34 -4.01 5.70 18.53
CA PRO A 34 -3.36 5.77 19.85
C PRO A 34 -4.28 6.25 20.96
N GLU A 35 -5.07 7.31 20.71
CA GLU A 35 -5.97 7.90 21.70
C GLU A 35 -7.06 6.93 22.15
N ALA A 36 -7.55 6.07 21.23
CA ALA A 36 -8.51 5.02 21.56
C ALA A 36 -7.87 3.93 22.42
N PHE A 37 -6.61 3.60 22.14
CA PHE A 37 -5.84 2.64 22.93
C PHE A 37 -5.66 3.16 24.36
N ASP A 38 -5.14 4.37 24.52
CA ASP A 38 -4.88 4.99 25.83
C ASP A 38 -6.18 5.15 26.65
N SER A 39 -7.27 5.57 25.97
CA SER A 39 -8.58 5.69 26.62
C SER A 39 -9.10 4.35 27.13
N LEU A 40 -8.94 3.26 26.38
CA LEU A 40 -9.33 1.94 26.85
C LEU A 40 -8.47 1.49 28.04
N GLN A 41 -7.14 1.67 27.98
CA GLN A 41 -6.26 1.31 29.09
C GLN A 41 -6.67 2.07 30.38
N LYS A 42 -6.97 3.36 30.25
CA LYS A 42 -7.46 4.17 31.37
C LYS A 42 -8.80 3.67 31.93
N VAL A 43 -9.76 3.34 31.07
CA VAL A 43 -11.05 2.80 31.53
C VAL A 43 -10.86 1.47 32.26
N LEU A 44 -9.96 0.60 31.79
CA LEU A 44 -9.68 -0.68 32.44
C LEU A 44 -8.98 -0.50 33.80
N SER A 45 -8.07 0.48 33.95
CA SER A 45 -7.38 0.76 35.20
C SER A 45 -8.26 1.44 36.24
N ASP A 46 -9.02 2.46 35.82
CA ASP A 46 -9.76 3.35 36.73
C ASP A 46 -11.17 2.81 37.03
N GLY A 47 -11.70 1.94 36.17
CA GLY A 47 -13.07 1.43 36.25
C GLY A 47 -13.32 0.35 37.29
N GLY A 48 -12.32 -0.01 38.10
CA GLY A 48 -12.45 -1.03 39.16
C GLY A 48 -12.66 -2.46 38.61
N PHE A 49 -12.37 -2.69 37.35
CA PHE A 49 -12.46 -4.01 36.73
C PHE A 49 -11.33 -4.94 37.20
N VAL A 50 -11.66 -6.17 37.52
CA VAL A 50 -10.65 -7.24 37.63
C VAL A 50 -10.33 -7.70 36.20
N VAL A 51 -9.21 -7.24 35.63
CA VAL A 51 -8.77 -7.63 34.29
C VAL A 51 -7.93 -8.90 34.40
N GLN A 52 -8.47 -10.03 33.95
CA GLN A 52 -7.79 -11.32 33.95
C GLN A 52 -6.76 -11.40 32.83
N LYS A 53 -7.12 -10.87 31.64
CA LYS A 53 -6.24 -10.84 30.48
C LYS A 53 -6.57 -9.64 29.60
N ASN A 54 -5.54 -8.90 29.21
CA ASN A 54 -5.64 -7.79 28.27
C ASN A 54 -4.74 -8.07 27.06
N ASN A 55 -5.34 -8.49 25.96
CA ASN A 55 -4.71 -8.73 24.67
C ASN A 55 -5.11 -7.64 23.65
N PHE A 56 -5.42 -6.45 24.12
CA PHE A 56 -5.74 -5.34 23.22
C PHE A 56 -4.45 -4.66 22.76
N ARG A 57 -4.25 -4.58 21.45
CA ARG A 57 -2.99 -4.11 20.83
C ARG A 57 -3.17 -2.78 20.14
N LEU A 58 -2.13 -1.94 20.20
CA LEU A 58 -1.97 -0.77 19.33
C LEU A 58 -1.19 -1.20 18.09
N LEU A 59 -1.72 -0.86 16.90
CA LEU A 59 -1.07 -1.15 15.64
C LEU A 59 -0.27 0.07 15.13
N PRO A 60 0.88 -0.13 14.48
CA PRO A 60 1.47 -1.42 14.10
C PRO A 60 2.01 -2.22 15.28
N ASP A 61 1.82 -3.54 15.24
CA ASP A 61 2.40 -4.46 16.21
C ASP A 61 3.85 -4.78 15.84
N ALA A 62 4.76 -3.95 16.32
CA ALA A 62 6.17 -4.05 15.95
C ALA A 62 6.85 -5.33 16.47
N GLU A 63 6.35 -5.92 17.55
CA GLU A 63 6.88 -7.17 18.09
C GLU A 63 6.49 -8.35 17.19
N LEU A 64 5.20 -8.47 16.85
CA LEU A 64 4.69 -9.49 15.93
C LEU A 64 5.34 -9.41 14.55
N LEU A 65 5.63 -8.19 14.07
CA LEU A 65 6.22 -7.92 12.76
C LEU A 65 7.76 -7.90 12.75
N GLU A 66 8.42 -8.26 13.85
CA GLU A 66 9.89 -8.25 13.99
C GLU A 66 10.53 -6.90 13.61
N GLY A 67 9.81 -5.80 13.87
CA GLY A 67 10.21 -4.44 13.51
C GLY A 67 10.02 -4.08 12.04
N LYS A 68 9.52 -4.99 11.18
CA LYS A 68 9.23 -4.74 9.76
C LYS A 68 7.85 -4.11 9.59
N THR A 69 7.69 -2.90 10.14
CA THR A 69 6.42 -2.15 10.13
C THR A 69 6.20 -1.34 8.85
N THR A 70 7.06 -1.50 7.86
CA THR A 70 6.94 -0.92 6.51
C THR A 70 7.21 -1.98 5.46
N GLY A 71 6.86 -1.70 4.22
CA GLY A 71 7.19 -2.55 3.09
C GLY A 71 7.07 -1.80 1.77
N ILE A 72 7.56 -2.44 0.71
CA ILE A 72 7.46 -1.94 -0.67
C ILE A 72 6.82 -3.03 -1.52
N ILE A 73 5.81 -2.67 -2.30
CA ILE A 73 5.15 -3.60 -3.24
C ILE A 73 6.18 -4.10 -4.26
N ASN A 74 6.24 -5.43 -4.44
CA ASN A 74 7.26 -6.10 -5.27
C ASN A 74 6.69 -6.82 -6.52
N VAL A 75 5.39 -6.74 -6.74
CA VAL A 75 4.70 -7.24 -7.94
C VAL A 75 4.14 -6.06 -8.73
N SER A 76 3.97 -6.23 -10.06
CA SER A 76 3.49 -5.14 -10.92
C SER A 76 2.20 -4.50 -10.42
N VAL A 77 1.26 -5.33 -9.94
CA VAL A 77 0.01 -4.92 -9.31
C VAL A 77 -0.34 -5.89 -8.19
N ALA A 78 -0.35 -5.43 -6.97
CA ALA A 78 -0.81 -6.16 -5.79
C ALA A 78 -2.30 -5.96 -5.55
N ASN A 79 -3.02 -7.04 -5.26
CA ASN A 79 -4.43 -7.01 -4.90
C ASN A 79 -4.58 -6.93 -3.37
N LEU A 80 -5.24 -5.88 -2.89
CA LEU A 80 -5.52 -5.68 -1.48
C LEU A 80 -7.01 -6.00 -1.22
N ARG A 81 -7.27 -6.86 -0.25
CA ARG A 81 -8.60 -7.40 0.03
C ARG A 81 -9.26 -6.77 1.26
N SER A 82 -10.58 -6.80 1.29
CA SER A 82 -11.36 -6.30 2.44
C SER A 82 -11.17 -7.14 3.71
N LYS A 83 -10.81 -8.44 3.55
CA LYS A 83 -10.50 -9.42 4.61
C LYS A 83 -9.38 -10.35 4.15
N PRO A 84 -8.73 -11.12 5.06
CA PRO A 84 -7.81 -12.18 4.69
C PRO A 84 -8.47 -13.21 3.77
N GLY A 85 -7.82 -13.52 2.63
CA GLY A 85 -8.25 -14.58 1.70
C GLY A 85 -8.47 -14.10 0.27
N HIS A 86 -8.10 -14.95 -0.69
CA HIS A 86 -8.15 -14.65 -2.13
C HIS A 86 -9.57 -14.46 -2.67
N SER A 87 -10.58 -15.10 -2.06
CA SER A 87 -12.00 -14.99 -2.46
C SER A 87 -12.70 -13.75 -1.89
N GLN A 88 -12.01 -12.97 -1.06
CA GLN A 88 -12.58 -11.76 -0.48
C GLN A 88 -12.62 -10.62 -1.50
N GLU A 89 -13.52 -9.67 -1.27
CA GLU A 89 -13.69 -8.50 -2.12
C GLU A 89 -12.38 -7.76 -2.34
N LEU A 90 -12.09 -7.39 -3.59
CA LEU A 90 -11.01 -6.50 -3.94
C LEU A 90 -11.34 -5.10 -3.44
N ALA A 91 -10.61 -4.60 -2.46
CA ALA A 91 -10.82 -3.28 -1.88
C ALA A 91 -10.06 -2.18 -2.63
N THR A 92 -8.81 -2.46 -2.98
CA THR A 92 -7.95 -1.57 -3.74
C THR A 92 -6.78 -2.37 -4.34
N GLN A 93 -5.96 -1.71 -5.15
CA GLN A 93 -4.69 -2.24 -5.65
C GLN A 93 -3.55 -1.28 -5.30
N ALA A 94 -2.33 -1.80 -5.28
CA ALA A 94 -1.11 -1.02 -5.20
C ALA A 94 -0.11 -1.52 -6.26
N VAL A 95 0.60 -0.61 -6.90
CA VAL A 95 1.54 -0.96 -7.97
C VAL A 95 2.96 -1.12 -7.42
N LEU A 96 3.82 -1.80 -8.17
CA LEU A 96 5.24 -2.02 -7.85
C LEU A 96 5.92 -0.73 -7.36
N GLY A 97 6.69 -0.82 -6.30
CA GLY A 97 7.41 0.29 -5.70
C GLY A 97 6.57 1.17 -4.76
N THR A 98 5.25 0.92 -4.64
CA THR A 98 4.41 1.66 -3.68
C THR A 98 4.84 1.33 -2.25
N PRO A 99 5.14 2.36 -1.40
CA PRO A 99 5.37 2.13 0.02
C PRO A 99 4.08 1.78 0.73
N ILE A 100 4.18 0.89 1.72
CA ILE A 100 3.07 0.54 2.60
C ILE A 100 3.51 0.55 4.05
N GLN A 101 2.61 0.88 4.95
CA GLN A 101 2.77 0.60 6.36
C GLN A 101 2.20 -0.79 6.65
N VAL A 102 2.98 -1.65 7.30
CA VAL A 102 2.55 -2.98 7.73
C VAL A 102 2.11 -2.88 9.18
N LEU A 103 0.88 -3.29 9.47
CA LEU A 103 0.23 -3.04 10.76
C LEU A 103 0.07 -4.30 11.61
N ASP A 104 -0.36 -5.40 11.00
CA ASP A 104 -0.68 -6.66 11.69
C ASP A 104 -0.49 -7.85 10.74
N PHE A 105 -0.48 -9.06 11.31
CA PHE A 105 -0.47 -10.30 10.55
C PHE A 105 -1.49 -11.28 11.15
N GLN A 106 -2.46 -11.71 10.36
CA GLN A 106 -3.52 -12.65 10.76
C GLN A 106 -3.87 -13.59 9.60
N ASP A 107 -4.15 -14.83 9.89
CA ASP A 107 -4.62 -15.84 8.92
C ASP A 107 -3.76 -15.94 7.65
N GLY A 108 -2.44 -15.71 7.77
CA GLY A 108 -1.50 -15.73 6.65
C GLY A 108 -1.50 -14.47 5.77
N TRP A 109 -2.19 -13.40 6.20
CA TRP A 109 -2.28 -12.12 5.49
C TRP A 109 -1.79 -10.96 6.35
N TYR A 110 -1.27 -9.93 5.70
CA TYR A 110 -0.86 -8.69 6.36
C TYR A 110 -1.95 -7.62 6.26
N LEU A 111 -2.33 -7.03 7.39
CA LEU A 111 -3.08 -5.78 7.37
C LEU A 111 -2.10 -4.65 7.06
N VAL A 112 -2.35 -3.92 5.99
CA VAL A 112 -1.49 -2.83 5.54
C VAL A 112 -2.27 -1.53 5.37
N ARG A 113 -1.54 -0.41 5.40
CA ARG A 113 -2.04 0.91 5.08
C ARG A 113 -1.29 1.44 3.86
N THR A 114 -2.00 1.78 2.80
CA THR A 114 -1.47 2.40 1.59
C THR A 114 -1.21 3.90 1.78
N PRO A 115 -0.48 4.60 0.88
CA PRO A 115 -0.17 6.03 1.01
C PRO A 115 -1.39 6.94 1.14
N ASP A 116 -2.52 6.57 0.55
CA ASP A 116 -3.82 7.23 0.68
C ASP A 116 -4.56 6.87 1.98
N ARG A 117 -3.83 6.27 2.94
CA ARG A 117 -4.28 5.82 4.26
C ARG A 117 -5.28 4.67 4.25
N TYR A 118 -5.59 4.07 3.11
CA TYR A 118 -6.56 2.98 3.01
C TYR A 118 -6.05 1.70 3.68
N LEU A 119 -6.89 1.06 4.48
CA LEU A 119 -6.59 -0.17 5.22
C LEU A 119 -7.15 -1.38 4.48
N ALA A 120 -6.28 -2.32 4.12
CA ALA A 120 -6.69 -3.55 3.47
C ALA A 120 -5.71 -4.69 3.74
N TRP A 121 -6.08 -5.90 3.34
CA TRP A 121 -5.29 -7.12 3.57
C TRP A 121 -4.50 -7.49 2.32
N LEU A 122 -3.22 -7.78 2.52
CA LEU A 122 -2.25 -8.08 1.47
C LEU A 122 -1.60 -9.44 1.71
N GLU A 123 -1.42 -10.22 0.65
CA GLU A 123 -0.73 -11.51 0.71
C GLU A 123 0.79 -11.33 0.87
N PRO A 124 1.50 -12.27 1.53
CA PRO A 124 2.95 -12.16 1.81
C PRO A 124 3.82 -11.99 0.58
N GLY A 125 3.50 -12.67 -0.52
CA GLY A 125 4.31 -12.66 -1.75
C GLY A 125 4.24 -11.37 -2.56
N ALA A 126 3.36 -10.42 -2.20
CA ALA A 126 3.14 -9.21 -2.98
C ALA A 126 4.07 -8.05 -2.61
N PHE A 127 4.84 -8.13 -1.52
CA PHE A 127 5.69 -7.04 -1.04
C PHE A 127 6.94 -7.55 -0.32
N VAL A 128 7.91 -6.67 -0.16
CA VAL A 128 9.09 -6.90 0.70
C VAL A 128 8.89 -6.14 2.00
N GLY A 129 8.79 -6.88 3.12
CA GLY A 129 8.72 -6.30 4.46
C GLY A 129 10.08 -5.75 4.89
N MET A 130 10.11 -4.51 5.37
CA MET A 130 11.32 -3.77 5.69
C MET A 130 11.17 -3.03 7.02
N LYS A 131 12.29 -2.77 7.68
CA LYS A 131 12.34 -1.78 8.76
C LYS A 131 12.19 -0.36 8.18
N PRO A 132 11.65 0.62 8.93
CA PRO A 132 11.40 1.97 8.42
C PRO A 132 12.62 2.65 7.78
N LYS A 133 13.82 2.41 8.30
CA LYS A 133 15.06 2.96 7.76
C LYS A 133 15.40 2.36 6.38
N GLU A 134 15.19 1.07 6.19
CA GLU A 134 15.44 0.36 4.93
C GLU A 134 14.45 0.80 3.84
N SER A 135 13.16 0.85 4.19
CA SER A 135 12.12 1.34 3.30
C SER A 135 12.37 2.78 2.83
N LYS A 136 12.85 3.64 3.73
CA LYS A 136 13.19 5.03 3.37
C LYS A 136 14.36 5.10 2.37
N ALA A 137 15.32 4.19 2.45
CA ALA A 137 16.48 4.16 1.56
C ALA A 137 16.10 3.79 0.11
N TRP A 138 14.98 3.09 -0.11
CA TRP A 138 14.45 2.80 -1.44
C TRP A 138 14.10 4.06 -2.25
N PHE A 139 13.65 5.13 -1.58
CA PHE A 139 13.24 6.39 -2.23
C PHE A 139 14.42 7.34 -2.45
N GLY A 140 15.47 6.85 -3.12
CA GLY A 140 16.65 7.63 -3.52
C GLY A 140 16.49 8.30 -4.90
N ASP A 141 17.53 9.04 -5.32
CA ASP A 141 17.56 9.78 -6.59
C ASP A 141 17.50 8.88 -7.83
N ASN A 142 17.81 7.59 -7.67
CA ASN A 142 17.80 6.61 -8.75
C ASN A 142 16.41 5.99 -9.03
N LEU A 143 15.40 6.36 -8.26
CA LEU A 143 14.05 5.86 -8.51
C LEU A 143 13.52 6.37 -9.85
N ARG A 144 12.88 5.49 -10.63
CA ARG A 144 12.25 5.80 -11.91
C ARG A 144 10.84 5.22 -11.94
N MET A 145 9.96 5.95 -12.60
CA MET A 145 8.60 5.52 -12.90
C MET A 145 8.54 4.96 -14.31
N TYR A 146 8.01 3.78 -14.47
CA TYR A 146 7.64 3.22 -15.76
C TYR A 146 6.35 3.89 -16.25
N VAL A 147 6.37 4.42 -17.48
CA VAL A 147 5.20 5.12 -18.09
C VAL A 147 4.84 4.53 -19.45
N GLY A 148 5.38 3.36 -19.77
CA GLY A 148 5.10 2.67 -21.03
C GLY A 148 3.75 1.94 -21.05
N PRO A 149 3.40 1.35 -22.20
CA PRO A 149 2.33 0.35 -22.28
C PRO A 149 2.69 -0.85 -21.39
N ALA A 150 1.81 -1.87 -21.33
CA ALA A 150 2.16 -3.10 -20.64
C ALA A 150 3.50 -3.66 -21.17
N GLY A 151 4.48 -3.79 -20.27
CA GLY A 151 5.84 -4.24 -20.58
C GLY A 151 6.29 -5.36 -19.67
N VAL A 152 7.56 -5.71 -19.79
CA VAL A 152 8.19 -6.75 -18.97
C VAL A 152 9.60 -6.31 -18.57
N MET A 153 10.01 -6.76 -17.40
CA MET A 153 11.40 -6.77 -16.96
C MET A 153 11.98 -8.17 -17.24
N LYS A 154 13.12 -8.23 -17.89
CA LYS A 154 13.78 -9.49 -18.25
C LYS A 154 15.12 -9.65 -17.57
N SER A 155 15.55 -10.89 -17.34
CA SER A 155 16.93 -11.22 -16.96
C SER A 155 17.90 -11.03 -18.15
N ASP A 156 19.21 -11.09 -17.88
CA ASP A 156 20.23 -11.10 -18.95
C ASP A 156 20.07 -12.31 -19.89
N GLY A 157 19.43 -13.38 -19.44
CA GLY A 157 19.07 -14.57 -20.23
C GLY A 157 17.71 -14.49 -20.94
N GLU A 158 17.11 -13.30 -21.05
CA GLU A 158 15.83 -13.05 -21.71
C GLU A 158 14.58 -13.64 -20.97
N GLU A 159 14.74 -14.24 -19.80
CA GLU A 159 13.62 -14.73 -19.00
C GLU A 159 12.83 -13.58 -18.39
N ILE A 160 11.50 -13.66 -18.41
CA ILE A 160 10.62 -12.67 -17.81
C ILE A 160 10.71 -12.79 -16.27
N ILE A 161 11.12 -11.72 -15.60
CA ILE A 161 11.15 -11.60 -14.14
C ILE A 161 9.79 -11.14 -13.63
N THR A 162 9.26 -10.07 -14.21
CA THR A 162 7.93 -9.52 -13.88
C THR A 162 7.37 -8.75 -15.06
N ASP A 163 6.06 -8.58 -15.10
CA ASP A 163 5.43 -7.61 -15.98
C ASP A 163 5.49 -6.19 -15.38
N LEU A 164 5.30 -5.18 -16.21
CA LEU A 164 5.30 -3.78 -15.81
C LEU A 164 4.06 -3.06 -16.36
N VAL A 165 3.55 -2.14 -15.57
CA VAL A 165 2.46 -1.22 -15.96
C VAL A 165 2.86 0.22 -15.62
N SER A 166 2.23 1.19 -16.28
CA SER A 166 2.44 2.61 -15.95
C SER A 166 2.21 2.86 -14.46
N GLY A 167 3.05 3.68 -13.85
CA GLY A 167 3.07 3.94 -12.39
C GLY A 167 3.97 3.02 -11.58
N ASN A 168 4.51 1.91 -12.15
CA ASN A 168 5.49 1.08 -11.46
C ASN A 168 6.79 1.86 -11.19
N LEU A 169 7.34 1.72 -9.98
CA LEU A 169 8.60 2.33 -9.59
C LEU A 169 9.69 1.27 -9.51
N VAL A 170 10.83 1.54 -10.12
CA VAL A 170 12.04 0.70 -10.12
C VAL A 170 13.26 1.54 -9.82
N GLU A 171 14.30 0.94 -9.23
CA GLU A 171 15.57 1.63 -9.01
C GLU A 171 16.46 1.47 -10.24
N TYR A 172 16.89 2.58 -10.82
CA TYR A 172 17.83 2.63 -11.92
C TYR A 172 19.26 2.37 -11.42
N THR A 173 19.97 1.44 -12.03
CA THR A 173 21.31 1.02 -11.56
C THR A 173 22.45 1.31 -12.53
N ASP A 174 22.16 1.77 -13.76
CA ASP A 174 23.18 2.09 -14.74
C ASP A 174 23.75 3.50 -14.51
N ASP A 175 25.05 3.67 -14.79
CA ASP A 175 25.74 4.96 -14.66
C ASP A 175 25.41 5.93 -15.80
N GLU A 176 25.03 5.42 -16.98
CA GLU A 176 24.71 6.23 -18.17
C GLU A 176 23.25 6.06 -18.59
N ARG A 177 22.57 7.21 -18.80
CA ARG A 177 21.19 7.24 -19.26
C ARG A 177 21.13 7.12 -20.78
N GLU A 178 20.88 5.93 -21.29
CA GLU A 178 20.61 5.70 -22.70
C GLU A 178 19.14 5.35 -22.93
N ALA A 179 18.33 6.37 -23.25
CA ALA A 179 16.89 6.21 -23.42
C ALA A 179 16.48 5.18 -24.49
N ASP A 180 17.29 5.00 -25.50
CA ASP A 180 16.98 4.10 -26.63
C ASP A 180 17.44 2.66 -26.43
N LYS A 181 18.00 2.32 -25.27
CA LYS A 181 18.51 1.00 -24.94
C LYS A 181 17.72 0.32 -23.83
N MET A 182 17.95 -0.99 -23.69
CA MET A 182 17.60 -1.71 -22.47
C MET A 182 18.52 -1.24 -21.35
N VAL A 183 17.95 -0.89 -20.22
CA VAL A 183 18.66 -0.37 -19.05
C VAL A 183 18.44 -1.27 -17.85
N ARG A 184 19.44 -1.37 -16.99
CA ARG A 184 19.39 -2.20 -15.80
C ARG A 184 18.65 -1.51 -14.65
N VAL A 185 17.72 -2.24 -14.06
CA VAL A 185 16.94 -1.77 -12.91
C VAL A 185 16.93 -2.82 -11.81
N ARG A 186 16.62 -2.38 -10.59
CA ARG A 186 16.48 -3.22 -9.40
C ARG A 186 15.06 -3.14 -8.85
N LEU A 187 14.52 -4.29 -8.45
CA LEU A 187 13.26 -4.41 -7.72
C LEU A 187 13.48 -4.26 -6.20
N PRO A 188 12.41 -4.06 -5.40
CA PRO A 188 12.51 -3.95 -3.94
C PRO A 188 13.16 -5.16 -3.24
N ASP A 189 13.05 -6.37 -3.81
CA ASP A 189 13.68 -7.59 -3.30
C ASP A 189 15.16 -7.73 -3.68
N GLY A 190 15.70 -6.78 -4.46
CA GLY A 190 17.06 -6.79 -4.96
C GLY A 190 17.26 -7.47 -6.32
N SER A 191 16.21 -8.07 -6.90
CA SER A 191 16.25 -8.68 -8.23
C SER A 191 16.65 -7.65 -9.29
N LEU A 192 17.62 -8.02 -10.15
CA LEU A 192 18.12 -7.18 -11.24
C LEU A 192 17.57 -7.66 -12.58
N GLY A 193 17.26 -6.73 -13.47
CA GLY A 193 16.83 -7.04 -14.83
C GLY A 193 16.86 -5.82 -15.74
N LEU A 194 16.46 -6.05 -16.98
CA LEU A 194 16.51 -5.09 -18.08
C LEU A 194 15.11 -4.61 -18.44
N VAL A 195 14.97 -3.31 -18.66
CA VAL A 195 13.73 -2.63 -19.08
C VAL A 195 14.06 -1.64 -20.20
N GLU A 196 13.11 -1.37 -21.10
CA GLU A 196 13.29 -0.34 -22.13
C GLU A 196 13.42 1.06 -21.50
N GLY A 197 14.59 1.67 -21.61
CA GLY A 197 14.93 2.94 -20.97
C GLY A 197 14.02 4.12 -21.38
N LYS A 198 13.48 4.09 -22.63
CA LYS A 198 12.56 5.11 -23.14
C LYS A 198 11.26 5.26 -22.32
N TYR A 199 10.88 4.24 -21.57
CA TYR A 199 9.68 4.25 -20.72
C TYR A 199 9.98 4.61 -19.25
N LEU A 200 11.23 4.88 -18.91
CA LEU A 200 11.62 5.24 -17.55
C LEU A 200 11.79 6.76 -17.43
N VAL A 201 10.95 7.36 -16.60
CA VAL A 201 11.00 8.80 -16.31
C VAL A 201 11.30 9.05 -14.83
N LEU A 202 11.75 10.25 -14.51
CA LEU A 202 11.81 10.67 -13.11
C LEU A 202 10.39 10.74 -12.56
N PRO A 203 10.11 10.09 -11.39
CA PRO A 203 8.81 10.23 -10.79
C PRO A 203 8.52 11.71 -10.51
N VAL A 204 7.28 12.11 -10.76
CA VAL A 204 6.84 13.44 -10.34
C VAL A 204 6.83 13.46 -8.83
N MET A 205 7.71 14.27 -8.23
CA MET A 205 7.81 14.37 -6.77
C MET A 205 6.59 15.10 -6.20
N TYR A 206 6.06 14.58 -5.11
CA TYR A 206 4.96 15.22 -4.38
C TYR A 206 5.28 16.68 -4.04
N GLY A 207 4.28 17.54 -4.11
CA GLY A 207 4.38 18.95 -3.75
C GLY A 207 4.70 19.92 -4.90
N LYS A 208 4.81 19.45 -6.14
CA LYS A 208 4.79 20.34 -7.31
C LYS A 208 3.35 20.79 -7.60
N THR A 209 3.20 21.98 -8.20
CA THR A 209 1.88 22.45 -8.64
C THR A 209 1.29 21.49 -9.67
N LEU A 210 0.07 21.01 -9.42
CA LEU A 210 -0.66 20.14 -10.34
C LEU A 210 -0.84 20.86 -11.69
N GLN A 211 -0.39 20.21 -12.76
CA GLN A 211 -0.60 20.68 -14.12
C GLN A 211 -1.82 19.97 -14.70
N ALA A 212 -2.86 20.72 -15.01
CA ALA A 212 -4.12 20.16 -15.51
C ALA A 212 -3.92 19.36 -16.81
N GLU A 213 -3.05 19.83 -17.70
CA GLU A 213 -2.72 19.15 -18.95
C GLU A 213 -2.04 17.80 -18.73
N ALA A 214 -1.14 17.70 -17.75
CA ALA A 214 -0.47 16.45 -17.38
C ALA A 214 -1.47 15.46 -16.82
N LEU A 215 -2.35 15.90 -15.90
CA LEU A 215 -3.41 15.07 -15.33
C LEU A 215 -4.37 14.55 -16.40
N LEU A 216 -4.83 15.43 -17.31
CA LEU A 216 -5.69 15.04 -18.43
C LEU A 216 -4.98 14.07 -19.37
N GLY A 217 -3.68 14.28 -19.65
CA GLY A 217 -2.86 13.35 -20.43
C GLY A 217 -2.83 11.96 -19.83
N MET A 218 -2.63 11.82 -18.51
CA MET A 218 -2.67 10.53 -17.81
C MET A 218 -4.08 9.93 -17.82
N ALA A 219 -5.13 10.73 -17.65
CA ALA A 219 -6.50 10.27 -17.77
C ALA A 219 -6.80 9.71 -19.17
N TYR A 220 -6.40 10.42 -20.24
CA TYR A 220 -6.58 9.95 -21.61
C TYR A 220 -5.78 8.66 -21.89
N ALA A 221 -4.56 8.54 -21.39
CA ALA A 221 -3.74 7.34 -21.54
C ALA A 221 -4.38 6.09 -20.89
N ASN A 222 -5.24 6.29 -19.90
CA ASN A 222 -5.97 5.23 -19.21
C ASN A 222 -7.37 4.96 -19.77
N THR A 223 -7.81 5.67 -20.82
CA THR A 223 -9.12 5.40 -21.48
C THR A 223 -9.13 4.03 -22.16
N GLY A 224 -10.28 3.38 -22.18
CA GLY A 224 -10.45 2.06 -22.80
C GLY A 224 -9.95 0.88 -21.95
N ARG A 225 -9.48 1.12 -20.72
CA ARG A 225 -9.12 0.03 -19.78
C ARG A 225 -10.39 -0.69 -19.29
N PRO A 226 -10.33 -2.00 -19.05
CA PRO A 226 -11.47 -2.74 -18.51
C PRO A 226 -11.92 -2.21 -17.15
N TYR A 227 -13.22 -2.33 -16.87
CA TYR A 227 -13.74 -2.05 -15.55
C TYR A 227 -13.49 -3.23 -14.60
N LEU A 228 -12.94 -2.95 -13.43
CA LEU A 228 -12.77 -3.90 -12.35
C LEU A 228 -13.13 -3.22 -11.02
N TRP A 229 -14.15 -3.72 -10.33
CA TRP A 229 -14.49 -3.25 -8.98
C TRP A 229 -13.29 -3.41 -8.04
N GLY A 230 -12.90 -2.36 -7.34
CA GLY A 230 -11.71 -2.33 -6.49
C GLY A 230 -10.39 -2.08 -7.24
N GLY A 231 -10.41 -2.07 -8.58
CA GLY A 231 -9.21 -1.85 -9.39
C GLY A 231 -8.68 -0.41 -9.33
N THR A 232 -7.36 -0.26 -9.22
CA THR A 232 -6.64 1.02 -9.22
C THR A 232 -5.31 0.89 -9.97
N SER A 233 -5.32 0.20 -11.10
CA SER A 233 -4.10 0.02 -11.90
C SER A 233 -4.42 0.08 -13.39
N PRO A 234 -3.43 0.35 -14.27
CA PRO A 234 -3.61 0.35 -15.72
C PRO A 234 -4.07 -0.98 -16.31
N LYS A 235 -4.08 -2.09 -15.56
CA LYS A 235 -4.66 -3.38 -16.01
C LYS A 235 -6.17 -3.34 -16.07
N ALA A 236 -6.81 -2.79 -15.03
CA ALA A 236 -8.24 -2.58 -14.91
C ALA A 236 -8.55 -1.70 -13.71
N MET A 237 -9.58 -0.87 -13.78
CA MET A 237 -9.91 0.08 -12.73
C MET A 237 -11.41 0.35 -12.62
N ASP A 238 -11.87 0.75 -11.43
CA ASP A 238 -13.21 1.31 -11.26
C ASP A 238 -13.22 2.85 -11.45
N CYS A 239 -14.35 3.49 -11.24
CA CYS A 239 -14.51 4.93 -11.45
C CYS A 239 -13.56 5.79 -10.59
N SER A 240 -13.52 5.55 -9.29
CA SER A 240 -12.61 6.28 -8.37
C SER A 240 -11.16 5.83 -8.51
N GLY A 241 -10.94 4.57 -8.89
CA GLY A 241 -9.62 4.04 -9.23
C GLY A 241 -9.02 4.68 -10.47
N PHE A 242 -9.82 4.97 -11.49
CA PHE A 242 -9.40 5.74 -12.66
C PHE A 242 -8.89 7.14 -12.26
N THR A 243 -9.68 7.85 -11.46
CA THR A 243 -9.28 9.17 -10.95
C THR A 243 -7.99 9.07 -10.13
N LYS A 244 -7.95 8.14 -9.17
CA LYS A 244 -6.77 7.91 -8.32
C LYS A 244 -5.52 7.59 -9.13
N THR A 245 -5.61 6.73 -10.16
CA THR A 245 -4.48 6.35 -11.00
C THR A 245 -3.93 7.54 -11.79
N ALA A 246 -4.80 8.35 -12.40
CA ALA A 246 -4.37 9.55 -13.13
C ALA A 246 -3.65 10.56 -12.20
N PHE A 247 -4.16 10.77 -10.99
CA PHE A 247 -3.50 11.61 -9.99
C PHE A 247 -2.16 11.02 -9.54
N TYR A 248 -2.09 9.71 -9.28
CA TYR A 248 -0.87 9.04 -8.85
C TYR A 248 0.25 9.16 -9.89
N GLU A 249 -0.04 8.90 -11.17
CA GLU A 249 0.91 9.06 -12.28
C GLU A 249 1.35 10.52 -12.48
N SER A 250 0.54 11.47 -11.99
CA SER A 250 0.86 12.90 -11.96
C SER A 250 1.57 13.36 -10.68
N GLY A 251 1.91 12.44 -9.76
CA GLY A 251 2.64 12.71 -8.52
C GLY A 251 1.76 13.11 -7.34
N TYR A 252 0.48 12.75 -7.36
CA TYR A 252 -0.46 13.06 -6.27
C TYR A 252 -1.11 11.81 -5.71
N VAL A 253 -1.25 11.78 -4.39
CA VAL A 253 -2.02 10.75 -3.69
C VAL A 253 -3.35 11.36 -3.26
N ILE A 254 -4.43 10.80 -3.78
CA ILE A 254 -5.80 11.15 -3.39
C ILE A 254 -6.47 9.94 -2.74
N PRO A 255 -7.55 10.11 -1.96
CA PRO A 255 -8.26 9.00 -1.33
C PRO A 255 -8.76 7.95 -2.32
N ARG A 256 -8.99 6.72 -1.82
CA ARG A 256 -9.40 5.57 -2.66
C ARG A 256 -10.81 5.70 -3.20
N ASP A 257 -11.76 5.99 -2.35
CA ASP A 257 -13.19 5.91 -2.69
C ASP A 257 -13.76 7.25 -3.12
N ALA A 258 -14.72 7.22 -4.06
CA ALA A 258 -15.37 8.42 -4.57
C ALA A 258 -15.96 9.29 -3.45
N SER A 259 -16.54 8.66 -2.41
CA SER A 259 -17.10 9.38 -1.25
C SER A 259 -16.04 10.10 -0.40
N GLN A 260 -14.77 9.72 -0.52
CA GLN A 260 -13.64 10.40 0.14
C GLN A 260 -13.01 11.44 -0.78
N GLN A 261 -13.08 11.25 -2.11
CA GLN A 261 -12.48 12.15 -3.11
C GLN A 261 -13.28 13.46 -3.28
N VAL A 262 -14.55 13.50 -2.88
CA VAL A 262 -15.42 14.68 -2.98
C VAL A 262 -15.38 15.58 -1.73
N GLN A 263 -14.62 15.23 -0.71
CA GLN A 263 -14.40 16.01 0.51
C GLN A 263 -13.19 16.93 0.34
#